data_5716c192e3871ad25f345d580b962430
#
_entry.id   5716c192e3871ad25f345d580b962430
#
_cell.length_a   1.000
_cell.length_b   1.000
_cell.length_c   1.000
_cell.angle_alpha   90.00
_cell.angle_beta   90.00
_cell.angle_gamma   90.00
#
_symmetry.space_group_name_H-M   'P 1'
#
loop_
_entity.id
_entity.type
_entity.pdbx_description
1 polymer ?
#
loop_
_entity_poly.entity_id
_entity_poly.type
_entity_poly.pdbx_seq_one_letter_code
_entity_poly.pdbx_strand_id
1 'polypeptide(L)'
;IITMGMRGERDSEILGHSATLKENIDYLKEVITTQNQLIKECVNEDLDQVPRMLALYKEVEAYFHGDENTQGLKDWKELDGVTFMLCEDNFGNMRTLPTKENRDRKGGWGMYYHFDYHGDPVSYEWVNSTHLSKVWEQMCEAYDYGIRDIWVVNVGDLKPQELPLSYFLDLAYDFDKWGTLSPNKTGEYTKEWICTQFGAFFNEEEQDR
;
A
#
# COMPACT_ATOMS: atom_id res chain seq x y z
N ILE A 1 7.38 -12.19 3.12
CA ILE A 1 7.99 -10.94 2.64
C ILE A 1 8.75 -10.27 3.78
N ILE A 2 9.90 -9.66 3.49
CA ILE A 2 10.73 -8.96 4.48
C ILE A 2 10.63 -7.46 4.22
N THR A 3 10.21 -6.70 5.24
CA THR A 3 10.21 -5.25 5.19
C THR A 3 11.62 -4.72 5.39
N MET A 4 12.06 -3.91 4.44
CA MET A 4 13.39 -3.29 4.40
C MET A 4 13.33 -1.86 4.91
N GLY A 5 14.49 -1.33 5.27
CA GLY A 5 14.65 0.05 5.69
C GLY A 5 14.49 0.26 7.19
N MET A 6 14.41 1.50 7.57
CA MET A 6 14.27 1.97 8.95
C MET A 6 13.61 3.35 8.94
N ARG A 7 12.93 3.69 10.01
CA ARG A 7 12.33 5.00 10.27
C ARG A 7 12.71 5.48 11.67
N GLY A 8 12.58 6.77 11.93
CA GLY A 8 12.73 7.33 13.26
C GLY A 8 11.55 7.04 14.17
N GLU A 9 11.63 7.46 15.42
CA GLU A 9 10.51 7.33 16.37
C GLU A 9 9.30 8.17 15.90
N ARG A 10 8.10 7.59 16.05
CA ARG A 10 6.82 8.28 15.79
C ARG A 10 6.73 8.91 14.39
N ASP A 11 7.17 8.16 13.38
CA ASP A 11 7.13 8.62 11.99
C ASP A 11 7.95 9.90 11.73
N SER A 12 9.18 9.93 12.21
CA SER A 12 10.10 11.05 12.02
C SER A 12 11.35 10.63 11.24
N GLU A 13 12.20 11.60 10.94
CA GLU A 13 13.49 11.37 10.29
C GLU A 13 14.36 10.42 11.14
N ILE A 14 15.12 9.55 10.45
CA ILE A 14 15.93 8.49 11.10
C ILE A 14 16.93 9.07 12.10
N LEU A 15 17.65 10.12 11.71
CA LEU A 15 18.67 10.78 12.53
C LEU A 15 18.15 12.01 13.30
N GLY A 16 16.83 12.26 13.23
CA GLY A 16 16.17 13.40 13.86
C GLY A 16 16.30 14.71 13.06
N HIS A 17 15.63 15.75 13.54
CA HIS A 17 15.42 17.02 12.81
C HIS A 17 16.70 17.85 12.54
N SER A 18 17.83 17.54 13.15
CA SER A 18 19.10 18.26 12.91
C SER A 18 19.92 17.69 11.77
N ALA A 19 19.60 16.47 11.32
CA ALA A 19 20.32 15.82 10.24
C ALA A 19 19.84 16.29 8.86
N THR A 20 20.75 16.36 7.91
CA THR A 20 20.46 16.70 6.52
C THR A 20 19.78 15.53 5.80
N LEU A 21 19.10 15.82 4.68
CA LEU A 21 18.56 14.78 3.80
C LEU A 21 19.62 13.77 3.36
N LYS A 22 20.82 14.27 3.03
CA LYS A 22 21.93 13.41 2.61
C LYS A 22 22.37 12.44 3.72
N GLU A 23 22.49 12.92 4.94
CA GLU A 23 22.89 12.07 6.08
C GLU A 23 21.85 10.98 6.36
N ASN A 24 20.56 11.31 6.31
CA ASN A 24 19.48 10.33 6.43
C ASN A 24 19.50 9.29 5.30
N ILE A 25 19.71 9.70 4.04
CA ILE A 25 19.82 8.79 2.90
C ILE A 25 21.04 7.89 3.02
N ASP A 26 22.20 8.42 3.36
CA ASP A 26 23.44 7.64 3.51
C ASP A 26 23.29 6.59 4.62
N TYR A 27 22.69 6.97 5.74
CA TYR A 27 22.41 6.04 6.82
C TYR A 27 21.40 4.96 6.44
N LEU A 28 20.33 5.33 5.73
CA LEU A 28 19.36 4.34 5.24
C LEU A 28 19.98 3.35 4.24
N LYS A 29 20.92 3.80 3.40
CA LYS A 29 21.70 2.90 2.52
C LYS A 29 22.52 1.90 3.32
N GLU A 30 23.19 2.33 4.38
CA GLU A 30 23.94 1.45 5.28
C GLU A 30 23.04 0.39 5.92
N VAL A 31 21.88 0.82 6.45
CA VAL A 31 20.87 -0.09 7.02
C VAL A 31 20.42 -1.13 6.00
N ILE A 32 20.03 -0.72 4.80
CA ILE A 32 19.55 -1.64 3.76
C ILE A 32 20.66 -2.59 3.30
N THR A 33 21.89 -2.11 3.15
CA THR A 33 23.03 -2.96 2.80
C THR A 33 23.26 -4.03 3.87
N THR A 34 23.22 -3.65 5.15
CA THR A 34 23.34 -4.58 6.28
C THR A 34 22.18 -5.59 6.30
N GLN A 35 20.96 -5.15 6.08
CA GLN A 35 19.80 -6.04 5.99
C GLN A 35 19.94 -7.04 4.83
N ASN A 36 20.38 -6.60 3.65
CA ASN A 36 20.63 -7.48 2.52
C ASN A 36 21.70 -8.53 2.83
N GLN A 37 22.77 -8.14 3.54
CA GLN A 37 23.81 -9.10 3.96
C GLN A 37 23.24 -10.13 4.94
N LEU A 38 22.50 -9.71 5.96
CA LEU A 38 21.86 -10.62 6.92
C LEU A 38 20.88 -11.58 6.23
N ILE A 39 20.12 -11.10 5.24
CA ILE A 39 19.20 -11.95 4.45
C ILE A 39 19.99 -13.00 3.68
N LYS A 40 21.10 -12.62 3.04
CA LYS A 40 21.98 -13.58 2.33
C LYS A 40 22.53 -14.66 3.24
N GLU A 41 22.94 -14.29 4.44
CA GLU A 41 23.54 -15.21 5.41
C GLU A 41 22.51 -16.13 6.07
N CYS A 42 21.30 -15.60 6.38
CA CYS A 42 20.34 -16.30 7.23
C CYS A 42 19.12 -16.87 6.53
N VAL A 43 18.80 -16.38 5.31
CA VAL A 43 17.58 -16.75 4.59
C VAL A 43 17.87 -17.42 3.24
N ASN A 44 18.49 -16.68 2.32
CA ASN A 44 18.87 -17.19 1.00
C ASN A 44 19.98 -16.31 0.42
N GLU A 45 21.07 -16.94 -0.07
CA GLU A 45 22.20 -16.26 -0.72
C GLU A 45 21.74 -15.45 -1.95
N ASP A 46 20.76 -15.96 -2.69
CA ASP A 46 20.13 -15.27 -3.82
C ASP A 46 18.98 -14.38 -3.32
N LEU A 47 19.24 -13.08 -3.24
CA LEU A 47 18.25 -12.09 -2.82
C LEU A 47 17.02 -12.00 -3.73
N ASP A 48 17.12 -12.44 -4.99
CA ASP A 48 15.98 -12.42 -5.91
C ASP A 48 14.94 -13.50 -5.58
N GLN A 49 15.31 -14.50 -4.79
CA GLN A 49 14.39 -15.50 -4.25
C GLN A 49 13.73 -15.07 -2.93
N VAL A 50 14.10 -13.91 -2.39
CA VAL A 50 13.55 -13.41 -1.13
C VAL A 50 12.67 -12.20 -1.41
N PRO A 51 11.33 -12.31 -1.28
CA PRO A 51 10.44 -11.16 -1.41
C PRO A 51 10.75 -10.09 -0.38
N ARG A 52 11.17 -8.91 -0.82
CA ARG A 52 11.55 -7.76 0.00
C ARG A 52 10.71 -6.55 -0.38
N MET A 53 10.36 -5.72 0.57
CA MET A 53 9.52 -4.55 0.39
C MET A 53 10.10 -3.34 1.14
N LEU A 54 10.04 -2.17 0.52
CA LEU A 54 10.34 -0.87 1.15
C LEU A 54 9.11 0.04 1.05
N ALA A 55 8.59 0.46 2.20
CA ALA A 55 7.48 1.41 2.26
C ALA A 55 7.99 2.85 2.01
N LEU A 56 7.41 3.51 1.02
CA LEU A 56 7.67 4.90 0.68
C LEU A 56 6.55 5.77 1.30
N TYR A 57 6.72 6.08 2.59
CA TYR A 57 5.72 6.78 3.39
C TYR A 57 6.35 7.91 4.17
N LYS A 58 5.70 9.05 4.21
CA LYS A 58 6.15 10.28 4.91
C LYS A 58 7.60 10.65 4.55
N GLU A 59 8.51 10.71 5.54
CA GLU A 59 9.92 11.10 5.36
C GLU A 59 10.67 10.21 4.36
N VAL A 60 10.32 8.93 4.24
CA VAL A 60 11.00 8.00 3.31
C VAL A 60 10.76 8.38 1.85
N GLU A 61 9.67 9.08 1.53
CA GLU A 61 9.46 9.61 0.18
C GLU A 61 10.54 10.60 -0.23
N ALA A 62 10.93 11.51 0.69
CA ALA A 62 12.03 12.43 0.44
C ALA A 62 13.36 11.70 0.25
N TYR A 63 13.61 10.64 1.02
CA TYR A 63 14.82 9.81 0.85
C TYR A 63 14.81 9.07 -0.48
N PHE A 64 13.66 8.63 -0.95
CA PHE A 64 13.52 7.95 -2.22
C PHE A 64 13.77 8.89 -3.41
N HIS A 65 13.16 10.07 -3.39
CA HIS A 65 13.28 11.03 -4.50
C HIS A 65 14.61 11.79 -4.49
N GLY A 66 15.14 12.13 -3.31
CA GLY A 66 16.22 13.09 -3.16
C GLY A 66 15.77 14.52 -3.48
N ASP A 67 16.74 15.40 -3.67
CA ASP A 67 16.53 16.80 -4.08
C ASP A 67 17.58 17.24 -5.12
N GLU A 68 17.62 18.54 -5.45
CA GLU A 68 18.55 19.12 -6.43
C GLU A 68 20.03 18.88 -6.07
N ASN A 69 20.35 18.70 -4.79
CA ASN A 69 21.71 18.57 -4.26
C ASN A 69 22.03 17.14 -3.78
N THR A 70 21.02 16.29 -3.65
CA THR A 70 21.15 14.97 -3.02
C THR A 70 20.45 13.90 -3.84
N GLN A 71 21.22 12.93 -4.36
CA GLN A 71 20.64 11.80 -5.06
C GLN A 71 19.86 10.89 -4.11
N GLY A 72 18.58 10.65 -4.41
CA GLY A 72 17.73 9.73 -3.68
C GLY A 72 18.03 8.26 -3.97
N LEU A 73 17.17 7.39 -3.40
CA LEU A 73 17.32 5.93 -3.49
C LEU A 73 16.71 5.33 -4.76
N LYS A 74 15.92 6.07 -5.53
CA LYS A 74 15.11 5.54 -6.65
C LYS A 74 15.92 4.79 -7.72
N ASP A 75 17.15 5.21 -7.94
CA ASP A 75 18.08 4.63 -8.96
C ASP A 75 19.20 3.79 -8.32
N TRP A 76 19.08 3.49 -7.03
CA TRP A 76 20.09 2.71 -6.33
C TRP A 76 19.87 1.21 -6.55
N LYS A 77 20.85 0.55 -7.18
CA LYS A 77 20.75 -0.84 -7.66
C LYS A 77 20.48 -1.88 -6.57
N GLU A 78 20.86 -1.63 -5.33
CA GLU A 78 20.56 -2.52 -4.21
C GLU A 78 19.05 -2.71 -3.99
N LEU A 79 18.22 -1.83 -4.56
CA LEU A 79 16.78 -1.84 -4.48
C LEU A 79 16.08 -2.39 -5.75
N ASP A 80 16.82 -2.83 -6.77
CA ASP A 80 16.23 -3.28 -8.05
C ASP A 80 15.19 -4.40 -7.86
N GLY A 81 15.46 -5.35 -6.98
CA GLY A 81 14.56 -6.47 -6.66
C GLY A 81 13.64 -6.23 -5.45
N VAL A 82 13.57 -5.02 -4.92
CA VAL A 82 12.72 -4.67 -3.76
C VAL A 82 11.41 -4.07 -4.27
N THR A 83 10.27 -4.57 -3.80
CA THR A 83 8.95 -3.97 -4.07
C THR A 83 8.84 -2.63 -3.37
N PHE A 84 8.53 -1.56 -4.11
CA PHE A 84 8.25 -0.26 -3.53
C PHE A 84 6.76 -0.14 -3.22
N MET A 85 6.41 0.03 -1.95
CA MET A 85 5.06 0.25 -1.51
C MET A 85 4.79 1.74 -1.39
N LEU A 86 4.03 2.29 -2.34
CA LEU A 86 3.54 3.67 -2.32
C LEU A 86 2.42 3.82 -1.30
N CYS A 87 2.13 5.06 -0.94
CA CYS A 87 1.02 5.41 -0.05
C CYS A 87 0.14 6.47 -0.71
N GLU A 88 -1.14 6.42 -0.41
CA GLU A 88 -2.08 7.48 -0.73
C GLU A 88 -1.96 8.66 0.28
N ASP A 89 -2.90 9.59 0.30
CA ASP A 89 -2.83 10.81 1.13
C ASP A 89 -3.30 10.62 2.60
N ASN A 90 -3.43 9.39 3.08
CA ASN A 90 -4.01 8.96 4.35
C ASN A 90 -5.55 9.09 4.45
N PHE A 91 -6.20 9.61 3.41
CA PHE A 91 -7.66 9.76 3.34
C PHE A 91 -8.27 9.03 2.13
N GLY A 92 -7.51 8.11 1.54
CA GLY A 92 -7.93 7.26 0.44
C GLY A 92 -7.89 7.93 -0.93
N ASN A 93 -7.08 8.97 -1.16
CA ASN A 93 -6.89 9.57 -2.49
C ASN A 93 -5.48 9.29 -3.00
N MET A 94 -5.36 8.72 -4.21
CA MET A 94 -4.05 8.52 -4.85
C MET A 94 -3.33 9.86 -5.06
N ARG A 95 -2.04 9.88 -4.82
CA ARG A 95 -1.20 11.07 -4.96
C ARG A 95 0.09 10.82 -5.73
N THR A 96 0.56 9.59 -5.73
CA THR A 96 1.78 9.18 -6.43
C THR A 96 1.57 7.83 -7.08
N LEU A 97 1.85 7.74 -8.36
CA LEU A 97 1.72 6.53 -9.16
C LEU A 97 3.00 6.29 -9.96
N PRO A 98 3.32 5.04 -10.32
CA PRO A 98 4.44 4.74 -11.20
C PRO A 98 4.31 5.42 -12.56
N THR A 99 5.44 5.90 -13.11
CA THR A 99 5.48 6.45 -14.46
C THR A 99 5.56 5.33 -15.51
N LYS A 100 5.39 5.68 -16.78
CA LYS A 100 5.53 4.70 -17.89
C LYS A 100 6.90 4.03 -17.93
N GLU A 101 7.92 4.77 -17.52
CA GLU A 101 9.32 4.34 -17.58
C GLU A 101 9.68 3.36 -16.46
N ASN A 102 8.94 3.37 -15.35
CA ASN A 102 9.30 2.58 -14.17
C ASN A 102 8.21 1.60 -13.68
N ARG A 103 7.02 1.60 -14.32
CA ARG A 103 5.94 0.71 -13.88
C ARG A 103 6.26 -0.78 -13.97
N ASP A 104 7.13 -1.17 -14.92
CA ASP A 104 7.53 -2.54 -15.17
C ASP A 104 8.88 -2.90 -14.50
N ARG A 105 9.25 -2.18 -13.41
CA ARG A 105 10.49 -2.47 -12.69
C ARG A 105 10.48 -3.89 -12.08
N LYS A 106 11.66 -4.50 -11.99
CA LYS A 106 11.86 -5.88 -11.51
C LYS A 106 11.26 -6.13 -10.12
N GLY A 107 11.43 -5.19 -9.19
CA GLY A 107 10.92 -5.33 -7.83
C GLY A 107 9.41 -5.10 -7.68
N GLY A 108 8.77 -4.57 -8.72
CA GLY A 108 7.33 -4.29 -8.71
C GLY A 108 6.91 -3.14 -7.79
N TRP A 109 5.59 -2.98 -7.65
CA TRP A 109 4.96 -1.91 -6.90
C TRP A 109 3.82 -2.40 -6.02
N GLY A 110 3.72 -1.82 -4.83
CA GLY A 110 2.61 -2.01 -3.90
C GLY A 110 1.94 -0.70 -3.52
N MET A 111 0.79 -0.81 -2.85
CA MET A 111 0.03 0.31 -2.30
C MET A 111 -0.33 0.06 -0.85
N TYR A 112 -0.07 1.05 0.00
CA TYR A 112 -0.59 1.15 1.36
C TYR A 112 -1.76 2.12 1.37
N TYR A 113 -2.97 1.58 1.54
CA TYR A 113 -4.24 2.29 1.47
C TYR A 113 -4.85 2.46 2.86
N HIS A 114 -5.58 3.56 3.11
CA HIS A 114 -6.25 3.80 4.39
C HIS A 114 -7.77 3.80 4.25
N PHE A 115 -8.44 2.99 5.08
CA PHE A 115 -9.85 3.15 5.40
C PHE A 115 -10.01 4.07 6.61
N ASP A 116 -9.06 3.99 7.52
CA ASP A 116 -9.02 4.84 8.71
C ASP A 116 -7.61 5.39 8.92
N TYR A 117 -7.53 6.65 9.29
CA TYR A 117 -6.29 7.34 9.57
C TYR A 117 -6.27 7.87 11.00
N HIS A 118 -5.26 7.45 11.77
CA HIS A 118 -5.02 7.93 13.13
C HIS A 118 -4.05 9.11 13.09
N GLY A 119 -4.55 10.33 13.24
CA GLY A 119 -3.69 11.52 13.23
C GLY A 119 -4.48 12.83 13.24
N ASP A 120 -3.73 13.93 13.39
CA ASP A 120 -4.29 15.27 13.33
C ASP A 120 -4.71 15.65 11.90
N PRO A 121 -5.77 16.47 11.74
CA PRO A 121 -6.66 17.02 12.76
C PRO A 121 -7.83 16.09 13.14
N VAL A 122 -8.04 15.01 12.38
CA VAL A 122 -9.11 14.03 12.59
C VAL A 122 -8.48 12.77 13.13
N SER A 123 -8.89 12.38 14.31
CA SER A 123 -8.45 11.13 14.90
C SER A 123 -9.40 10.00 14.55
N TYR A 124 -9.06 8.80 14.99
CA TYR A 124 -9.76 7.57 14.87
C TYR A 124 -11.29 7.68 14.86
N GLU A 125 -11.88 7.20 13.78
CA GLU A 125 -13.31 7.09 13.58
C GLU A 125 -13.71 5.61 13.61
N TRP A 126 -14.42 5.17 14.65
CA TRP A 126 -14.88 3.78 14.78
C TRP A 126 -16.23 3.54 14.10
N VAL A 127 -16.48 4.25 13.03
CA VAL A 127 -17.63 4.12 12.13
C VAL A 127 -17.14 3.92 10.71
N ASN A 128 -17.95 3.25 9.90
CA ASN A 128 -17.61 3.11 8.47
C ASN A 128 -17.88 4.42 7.72
N SER A 129 -16.82 5.12 7.35
CA SER A 129 -16.83 6.28 6.44
C SER A 129 -16.30 5.98 5.05
N THR A 130 -15.93 4.72 4.77
CA THR A 130 -15.31 4.29 3.51
C THR A 130 -16.36 3.98 2.44
N HIS A 131 -16.31 4.71 1.33
CA HIS A 131 -17.17 4.45 0.17
C HIS A 131 -16.55 3.42 -0.77
N LEU A 132 -17.26 2.33 -1.06
CA LEU A 132 -16.76 1.27 -1.96
C LEU A 132 -16.42 1.81 -3.36
N SER A 133 -17.22 2.75 -3.89
CA SER A 133 -16.95 3.38 -5.18
C SER A 133 -15.63 4.15 -5.23
N LYS A 134 -15.23 4.77 -4.11
CA LYS A 134 -13.93 5.43 -3.99
C LYS A 134 -12.79 4.40 -3.94
N VAL A 135 -12.96 3.33 -3.16
CA VAL A 135 -11.97 2.23 -3.10
C VAL A 135 -11.80 1.63 -4.49
N TRP A 136 -12.91 1.34 -5.19
CA TRP A 136 -12.87 0.84 -6.56
C TRP A 136 -12.11 1.78 -7.50
N GLU A 137 -12.48 3.06 -7.55
CA GLU A 137 -11.85 4.05 -8.42
C GLU A 137 -10.34 4.13 -8.17
N GLN A 138 -9.94 4.34 -6.93
CA GLN A 138 -8.55 4.58 -6.56
C GLN A 138 -7.66 3.33 -6.72
N MET A 139 -8.16 2.17 -6.32
CA MET A 139 -7.39 0.93 -6.46
C MET A 139 -7.33 0.42 -7.89
N CYS A 140 -8.38 0.67 -8.70
CA CYS A 140 -8.33 0.40 -10.13
C CYS A 140 -7.33 1.31 -10.85
N GLU A 141 -7.29 2.59 -10.51
CA GLU A 141 -6.27 3.51 -11.02
C GLU A 141 -4.87 3.02 -10.66
N ALA A 142 -4.64 2.67 -9.40
CA ALA A 142 -3.36 2.12 -8.95
C ALA A 142 -2.95 0.88 -9.76
N TYR A 143 -3.88 -0.05 -9.97
CA TYR A 143 -3.66 -1.27 -10.76
C TYR A 143 -3.30 -0.98 -12.22
N ASP A 144 -4.01 -0.06 -12.87
CA ASP A 144 -3.77 0.35 -14.26
C ASP A 144 -2.39 1.01 -14.44
N TYR A 145 -1.89 1.66 -13.39
CA TYR A 145 -0.54 2.23 -13.35
C TYR A 145 0.55 1.25 -12.91
N GLY A 146 0.22 -0.04 -12.75
CA GLY A 146 1.20 -1.11 -12.50
C GLY A 146 1.40 -1.49 -11.04
N ILE A 147 0.58 -1.00 -10.12
CA ILE A 147 0.64 -1.37 -8.70
C ILE A 147 -0.13 -2.67 -8.47
N ARG A 148 0.56 -3.81 -8.59
CA ARG A 148 -0.08 -5.14 -8.66
C ARG A 148 0.50 -6.18 -7.71
N ASP A 149 1.63 -5.90 -7.06
CA ASP A 149 2.36 -6.94 -6.34
C ASP A 149 1.92 -7.07 -4.88
N ILE A 150 1.66 -5.93 -4.22
CA ILE A 150 1.26 -5.93 -2.80
C ILE A 150 0.23 -4.83 -2.57
N TRP A 151 -0.91 -5.20 -2.01
CA TRP A 151 -1.89 -4.26 -1.49
C TRP A 151 -2.04 -4.44 0.01
N VAL A 152 -1.87 -3.37 0.76
CA VAL A 152 -2.04 -3.33 2.22
C VAL A 152 -3.08 -2.26 2.53
N VAL A 153 -3.99 -2.55 3.44
CA VAL A 153 -4.99 -1.59 3.89
C VAL A 153 -4.94 -1.41 5.41
N ASN A 154 -4.91 -0.15 5.83
CA ASN A 154 -5.11 0.23 7.23
C ASN A 154 -6.61 0.35 7.49
N VAL A 155 -7.14 -0.50 8.35
CA VAL A 155 -8.60 -0.70 8.49
C VAL A 155 -9.16 0.05 9.70
N GLY A 156 -8.36 0.27 10.75
CA GLY A 156 -8.88 0.71 12.04
C GLY A 156 -9.65 -0.40 12.75
N ASP A 157 -10.86 -0.10 13.26
CA ASP A 157 -11.73 -1.12 13.84
C ASP A 157 -12.32 -2.01 12.75
N LEU A 158 -12.13 -3.32 12.88
CA LEU A 158 -12.58 -4.29 11.88
C LEU A 158 -14.11 -4.33 11.75
N LYS A 159 -14.81 -4.26 12.87
CA LYS A 159 -16.26 -4.49 12.89
C LYS A 159 -17.07 -3.53 12.01
N PRO A 160 -16.86 -2.22 12.06
CA PRO A 160 -17.57 -1.31 11.15
C PRO A 160 -17.04 -1.38 9.71
N GLN A 161 -15.85 -1.95 9.46
CA GLN A 161 -15.18 -2.00 8.17
C GLN A 161 -15.27 -3.36 7.46
N GLU A 162 -16.10 -4.29 7.94
CA GLU A 162 -16.21 -5.65 7.36
C GLU A 162 -16.54 -5.63 5.86
N LEU A 163 -17.52 -4.85 5.43
CA LEU A 163 -17.92 -4.74 4.03
C LEU A 163 -16.81 -4.15 3.14
N PRO A 164 -16.24 -2.96 3.44
CA PRO A 164 -15.18 -2.40 2.60
C PRO A 164 -13.92 -3.25 2.63
N LEU A 165 -13.57 -3.91 3.74
CA LEU A 165 -12.44 -4.82 3.81
C LEU A 165 -12.63 -6.05 2.92
N SER A 166 -13.80 -6.69 2.98
CA SER A 166 -14.13 -7.80 2.10
C SER A 166 -14.01 -7.39 0.64
N TYR A 167 -14.59 -6.24 0.28
CA TYR A 167 -14.51 -5.71 -1.07
C TYR A 167 -13.07 -5.46 -1.54
N PHE A 168 -12.24 -4.82 -0.71
CA PHE A 168 -10.83 -4.54 -1.02
C PHE A 168 -10.05 -5.83 -1.30
N LEU A 169 -10.25 -6.86 -0.46
CA LEU A 169 -9.57 -8.14 -0.62
C LEU A 169 -10.06 -8.92 -1.84
N ASP A 170 -11.37 -8.92 -2.10
CA ASP A 170 -11.94 -9.58 -3.27
C ASP A 170 -11.57 -8.86 -4.57
N LEU A 171 -11.49 -7.52 -4.57
CA LEU A 171 -10.96 -6.72 -5.68
C LEU A 171 -9.50 -7.07 -5.99
N ALA A 172 -8.68 -7.23 -4.95
CA ALA A 172 -7.28 -7.64 -5.10
C ALA A 172 -7.14 -9.08 -5.60
N TYR A 173 -8.01 -9.98 -5.14
CA TYR A 173 -7.97 -11.41 -5.49
C TYR A 173 -8.49 -11.70 -6.90
N ASP A 174 -9.57 -11.04 -7.32
CA ASP A 174 -10.22 -11.22 -8.63
C ASP A 174 -10.50 -9.86 -9.29
N PHE A 175 -9.42 -9.23 -9.75
CA PHE A 175 -9.48 -7.92 -10.38
C PHE A 175 -10.29 -7.93 -11.68
N ASP A 176 -10.30 -9.03 -12.42
CA ASP A 176 -11.06 -9.16 -13.68
C ASP A 176 -12.57 -9.13 -13.41
N LYS A 177 -13.01 -9.65 -12.26
CA LYS A 177 -14.42 -9.60 -11.85
C LYS A 177 -14.81 -8.22 -11.31
N TRP A 178 -13.98 -7.60 -10.49
CA TRP A 178 -14.35 -6.43 -9.67
C TRP A 178 -13.68 -5.12 -10.08
N GLY A 179 -12.64 -5.18 -10.93
CA GLY A 179 -11.81 -4.04 -11.33
C GLY A 179 -12.28 -3.28 -12.58
N THR A 180 -11.36 -2.51 -13.20
CA THR A 180 -11.66 -1.61 -14.33
C THR A 180 -12.02 -2.30 -15.63
N LEU A 181 -11.61 -3.57 -15.83
CA LEU A 181 -12.00 -4.35 -16.99
C LEU A 181 -13.50 -4.69 -17.00
N SER A 182 -14.20 -4.41 -15.92
CA SER A 182 -15.64 -4.56 -15.74
C SER A 182 -16.29 -3.20 -15.44
N PRO A 183 -17.59 -3.01 -15.71
CA PRO A 183 -18.32 -1.87 -15.16
C PRO A 183 -18.20 -1.84 -13.62
N ASN A 184 -18.35 -0.65 -13.00
CA ASN A 184 -18.40 -0.55 -11.55
C ASN A 184 -19.52 -1.44 -10.98
N LYS A 185 -19.13 -2.45 -10.21
CA LYS A 185 -20.04 -3.44 -9.62
C LYS A 185 -20.17 -3.32 -8.09
N THR A 186 -19.82 -2.19 -7.52
CA THR A 186 -19.85 -2.03 -6.05
C THR A 186 -21.25 -2.23 -5.46
N GLY A 187 -22.31 -1.85 -6.21
CA GLY A 187 -23.70 -2.13 -5.81
C GLY A 187 -24.05 -3.62 -5.86
N GLU A 188 -23.61 -4.33 -6.91
CA GLU A 188 -23.75 -5.79 -7.04
C GLU A 188 -23.00 -6.51 -5.92
N TYR A 189 -21.76 -6.11 -5.67
CA TYR A 189 -20.97 -6.65 -4.56
C TYR A 189 -21.66 -6.47 -3.20
N THR A 190 -22.19 -5.27 -2.94
CA THR A 190 -22.90 -4.99 -1.68
C THR A 190 -24.12 -5.91 -1.51
N LYS A 191 -24.89 -6.14 -2.58
CA LYS A 191 -26.03 -7.08 -2.57
C LYS A 191 -25.56 -8.51 -2.27
N GLU A 192 -24.54 -9.01 -3.01
CA GLU A 192 -23.97 -10.35 -2.78
C GLU A 192 -23.47 -10.52 -1.34
N TRP A 193 -22.79 -9.51 -0.81
CA TRP A 193 -22.27 -9.54 0.56
C TRP A 193 -23.40 -9.60 1.59
N ILE A 194 -24.44 -8.74 1.46
CA ILE A 194 -25.61 -8.74 2.35
C ILE A 194 -26.32 -10.10 2.29
N CYS A 195 -26.54 -10.65 1.11
CA CYS A 195 -27.16 -11.97 0.97
C CYS A 195 -26.32 -13.07 1.61
N THR A 196 -25.01 -13.00 1.51
CA THR A 196 -24.10 -13.96 2.14
C THR A 196 -24.15 -13.89 3.67
N GLN A 197 -24.19 -12.66 4.24
CA GLN A 197 -24.17 -12.46 5.69
C GLN A 197 -25.55 -12.69 6.33
N PHE A 198 -26.63 -12.29 5.67
CA PHE A 198 -27.95 -12.20 6.26
C PHE A 198 -29.02 -13.00 5.49
N GLY A 199 -28.71 -13.55 4.33
CA GLY A 199 -29.68 -14.20 3.44
C GLY A 199 -30.49 -15.34 4.08
N ALA A 200 -29.92 -16.01 5.08
CA ALA A 200 -30.63 -17.02 5.84
C ALA A 200 -31.85 -16.48 6.64
N PHE A 201 -31.89 -15.18 6.86
CA PHE A 201 -32.97 -14.49 7.60
C PHE A 201 -34.08 -13.95 6.70
N PHE A 202 -33.90 -14.00 5.36
CA PHE A 202 -34.81 -13.43 4.37
C PHE A 202 -35.30 -14.50 3.41
N ASN A 203 -36.56 -14.37 2.94
CA ASN A 203 -37.07 -15.20 1.86
C ASN A 203 -36.56 -14.71 0.48
N GLU A 204 -36.77 -15.51 -0.59
CA GLU A 204 -36.24 -15.18 -1.93
C GLU A 204 -36.72 -13.83 -2.48
N GLU A 205 -38.00 -13.43 -2.21
CA GLU A 205 -38.54 -12.14 -2.64
C GLU A 205 -37.91 -10.95 -1.87
N GLU A 206 -37.54 -11.16 -0.61
CA GLU A 206 -36.88 -10.14 0.24
C GLU A 206 -35.40 -9.98 -0.08
N GLN A 207 -34.73 -11.03 -0.57
CA GLN A 207 -33.33 -10.96 -1.00
C GLN A 207 -33.16 -10.18 -2.30
N ASP A 208 -34.22 -10.06 -3.11
CA ASP A 208 -34.20 -9.34 -4.41
C ASP A 208 -34.51 -7.83 -4.30
N ARG A 209 -34.88 -7.34 -3.11
CA ARG A 209 -35.17 -5.93 -2.85
C ARG A 209 -33.98 -5.22 -2.25
#